data_09f5cd25787c335a853a649e8e895d09
#
_entry.id   09f5cd25787c335a853a649e8e895d09
#
_cell.length_a   1.000
_cell.length_b   1.000
_cell.length_c   1.000
_cell.angle_alpha   90.00
_cell.angle_beta   90.00
_cell.angle_gamma   90.00
#
_symmetry.space_group_name_H-M   'P 1'
#
loop_
_entity.id
_entity.type
_entity.pdbx_description
1 polymer ?
#
loop_
_entity_poly.entity_id
_entity_poly.type
_entity_poly.pdbx_seq_one_letter_code
_entity_poly.pdbx_strand_id
1 'polypeptide(L)'
;MYKDDEHTKDAAEGRERKAAGQNRSGKPPSASPRIRREPDPRLSRSLEYGIAILEAFSRDRQALGIAEMADIVGISRSTTHRYAITLVALGHLEQDDKRKYRLSAQAGDPGSAVIGAIRKAVPARTALEELRDEVGHTVSMGVLDGARVIYVHRLLSHRSGQYAIDMDLGVGAHIPVYCTAMGKVLLASISDAERRALLDGLDLTPMGPKVITVKTKLRAQLDRISTREAVVSDEELLAGARSIAVLIPRPASEHPLALEVTVPSSAYSVKRLLAEIGPRLKRTAKLISGE
;
A
#
# COMPACT_ATOMS: atom_id res chain seq x y z
N MET A 1 -16.89 60.71 -47.24
CA MET A 1 -15.71 60.31 -48.02
C MET A 1 -14.82 59.61 -47.11
N TYR A 2 -14.52 58.27 -47.44
CA TYR A 2 -13.72 57.26 -46.79
C TYR A 2 -14.29 56.69 -45.45
N LYS A 3 -14.87 55.55 -45.40
CA LYS A 3 -14.71 54.08 -45.66
C LYS A 3 -13.30 53.53 -45.27
N ASP A 4 -13.44 52.46 -44.51
CA ASP A 4 -12.53 51.32 -44.28
C ASP A 4 -11.48 51.48 -43.19
N ASP A 5 -11.79 50.79 -42.05
CA ASP A 5 -10.88 49.82 -41.46
C ASP A 5 -11.52 49.11 -40.23
N GLU A 6 -12.53 48.29 -40.51
CA GLU A 6 -12.99 47.21 -39.64
C GLU A 6 -12.52 45.87 -40.25
N HIS A 7 -11.33 45.39 -39.92
CA HIS A 7 -10.94 43.99 -40.16
C HIS A 7 -9.52 43.73 -39.61
N THR A 8 -9.33 43.79 -38.31
CA THR A 8 -8.14 43.19 -37.66
C THR A 8 -8.31 43.06 -36.13
N LYS A 9 -9.43 42.54 -35.63
CA LYS A 9 -9.57 42.22 -34.20
C LYS A 9 -10.07 40.82 -33.90
N ASP A 10 -10.37 39.97 -34.88
CA ASP A 10 -10.94 38.63 -34.67
C ASP A 10 -9.93 37.47 -34.73
N ALA A 11 -8.62 37.74 -34.75
CA ALA A 11 -7.60 36.69 -34.80
C ALA A 11 -6.83 36.42 -33.49
N ALA A 12 -7.11 37.15 -32.40
CA ALA A 12 -6.39 37.02 -31.16
C ALA A 12 -7.16 36.27 -30.03
N GLU A 13 -8.49 36.14 -30.13
CA GLU A 13 -9.28 35.46 -29.07
C GLU A 13 -9.50 33.95 -29.26
N GLY A 14 -9.00 33.37 -30.33
CA GLY A 14 -9.17 31.95 -30.67
C GLY A 14 -8.10 31.00 -30.14
N ARG A 15 -7.08 31.46 -29.44
CA ARG A 15 -5.92 30.62 -28.98
C ARG A 15 -5.81 30.37 -27.49
N GLU A 16 -6.62 30.96 -26.66
CA GLU A 16 -6.52 30.77 -25.17
C GLU A 16 -7.55 29.80 -24.56
N ARG A 17 -8.41 29.16 -25.34
CA ARG A 17 -9.42 28.21 -24.82
C ARG A 17 -9.13 26.72 -25.02
N LYS A 18 -7.88 26.31 -25.27
CA LYS A 18 -7.51 24.88 -25.42
C LYS A 18 -6.46 24.34 -24.44
N ALA A 19 -6.22 25.01 -23.33
CA ALA A 19 -5.25 24.57 -22.33
C ALA A 19 -5.83 24.31 -20.92
N ALA A 20 -7.16 24.10 -20.81
CA ALA A 20 -7.78 23.76 -19.53
C ALA A 20 -8.64 22.51 -19.69
N GLY A 21 -8.06 21.33 -19.52
CA GLY A 21 -8.87 20.10 -19.53
C GLY A 21 -8.09 18.82 -19.75
N GLN A 22 -7.08 18.52 -18.95
CA GLN A 22 -6.69 17.13 -18.69
C GLN A 22 -6.08 17.04 -17.30
N ASN A 23 -6.95 17.02 -16.31
CA ASN A 23 -6.64 16.54 -14.97
C ASN A 23 -6.54 15.01 -15.07
N ARG A 24 -5.32 14.51 -15.37
CA ARG A 24 -5.02 13.08 -15.31
C ARG A 24 -4.92 12.72 -13.83
N SER A 25 -5.98 12.13 -13.30
CA SER A 25 -5.97 11.36 -12.09
C SER A 25 -4.80 10.35 -12.17
N GLY A 26 -3.72 10.65 -11.46
CA GLY A 26 -2.56 9.78 -11.36
C GLY A 26 -2.95 8.53 -10.59
N LYS A 27 -3.38 7.50 -11.31
CA LYS A 27 -3.52 6.13 -10.78
C LYS A 27 -2.12 5.67 -10.39
N PRO A 28 -1.86 5.24 -9.14
CA PRO A 28 -0.56 4.70 -8.78
C PRO A 28 -0.23 3.52 -9.70
N PRO A 29 1.02 3.39 -10.17
CA PRO A 29 1.39 2.29 -11.04
C PRO A 29 1.22 0.98 -10.26
N SER A 30 0.27 0.14 -10.67
CA SER A 30 0.19 -1.24 -10.22
C SER A 30 1.43 -1.95 -10.74
N ALA A 31 2.43 -2.13 -9.88
CA ALA A 31 3.62 -2.90 -10.21
C ALA A 31 3.20 -4.36 -10.45
N SER A 32 2.95 -4.69 -11.70
CA SER A 32 2.82 -6.09 -12.12
C SER A 32 4.18 -6.77 -11.98
N PRO A 33 4.27 -7.92 -11.34
CA PRO A 33 5.52 -8.66 -11.24
C PRO A 33 5.93 -9.16 -12.64
N ARG A 34 6.83 -8.44 -13.29
CA ARG A 34 7.52 -8.98 -14.46
C ARG A 34 8.67 -9.84 -13.93
N ILE A 35 8.58 -11.16 -14.11
CA ILE A 35 9.69 -12.07 -13.85
C ILE A 35 10.80 -11.74 -14.85
N ARG A 36 11.66 -10.76 -14.52
CA ARG A 36 12.93 -10.48 -15.19
C ARG A 36 14.06 -10.71 -14.20
N ARG A 37 14.36 -11.98 -13.94
CA ARG A 37 15.60 -12.40 -13.31
C ARG A 37 16.31 -13.35 -14.25
N GLU A 38 17.64 -13.28 -14.28
CA GLU A 38 18.43 -14.35 -14.88
C GLU A 38 18.01 -15.69 -14.24
N PRO A 39 17.87 -16.76 -15.04
CA PRO A 39 17.36 -18.02 -14.53
C PRO A 39 18.33 -18.62 -13.51
N ASP A 40 17.95 -18.62 -12.23
CA ASP A 40 18.63 -19.40 -11.21
C ASP A 40 18.18 -20.88 -11.37
N PRO A 41 19.10 -21.82 -11.70
CA PRO A 41 18.76 -23.23 -11.92
C PRO A 41 18.23 -23.92 -10.65
N ARG A 42 18.36 -23.33 -9.48
CA ARG A 42 17.82 -23.85 -8.21
C ARG A 42 16.33 -23.55 -8.03
N LEU A 43 15.76 -22.64 -8.83
CA LEU A 43 14.37 -22.23 -8.74
C LEU A 43 13.48 -23.01 -9.70
N SER A 44 12.29 -23.40 -9.22
CA SER A 44 11.28 -24.03 -10.06
C SER A 44 10.49 -22.98 -10.83
N ARG A 45 10.80 -22.83 -12.13
CA ARG A 45 10.04 -21.92 -13.01
C ARG A 45 8.55 -22.23 -13.07
N SER A 46 8.17 -23.48 -12.93
CA SER A 46 6.76 -23.87 -12.92
C SER A 46 6.03 -23.28 -11.71
N LEU A 47 6.69 -23.28 -10.54
CA LEU A 47 6.14 -22.68 -9.33
C LEU A 47 6.09 -21.16 -9.45
N GLU A 48 7.14 -20.53 -9.97
CA GLU A 48 7.17 -19.07 -10.21
C GLU A 48 6.01 -18.63 -11.10
N TYR A 49 5.77 -19.34 -12.21
CA TYR A 49 4.66 -19.02 -13.12
C TYR A 49 3.29 -19.26 -12.49
N GLY A 50 3.13 -20.32 -11.69
CA GLY A 50 1.90 -20.59 -10.96
C GLY A 50 1.56 -19.47 -9.99
N ILE A 51 2.53 -19.02 -9.21
CA ILE A 51 2.38 -17.91 -8.27
C ILE A 51 2.10 -16.59 -9.02
N ALA A 52 2.87 -16.30 -10.09
CA ALA A 52 2.67 -15.08 -10.88
C ALA A 52 1.27 -15.00 -11.52
N ILE A 53 0.67 -16.13 -11.88
CA ILE A 53 -0.71 -16.16 -12.36
C ILE A 53 -1.69 -15.78 -11.24
N LEU A 54 -1.51 -16.28 -10.03
CA LEU A 54 -2.36 -15.89 -8.89
C LEU A 54 -2.20 -14.40 -8.55
N GLU A 55 -0.97 -13.87 -8.60
CA GLU A 55 -0.67 -12.45 -8.37
C GLU A 55 -1.16 -11.52 -9.50
N ALA A 56 -1.51 -12.05 -10.67
CA ALA A 56 -2.10 -11.26 -11.75
C ALA A 56 -3.49 -10.72 -11.40
N PHE A 57 -4.19 -11.35 -10.47
CA PHE A 57 -5.50 -10.90 -10.00
C PHE A 57 -5.32 -9.76 -8.98
N SER A 58 -6.26 -8.80 -9.02
CA SER A 58 -6.30 -7.65 -8.10
C SER A 58 -7.74 -7.18 -7.93
N ARG A 59 -8.00 -6.21 -7.03
CA ARG A 59 -9.33 -5.60 -6.89
C ARG A 59 -9.88 -5.06 -8.21
N ASP A 60 -9.02 -4.46 -9.05
CA ASP A 60 -9.39 -3.93 -10.37
C ASP A 60 -9.45 -5.03 -11.45
N ARG A 61 -8.93 -6.22 -11.18
CA ARG A 61 -8.80 -7.34 -12.11
C ARG A 61 -9.28 -8.63 -11.45
N GLN A 62 -10.56 -8.67 -11.14
CA GLN A 62 -11.16 -9.82 -10.45
C GLN A 62 -11.42 -11.02 -11.36
N ALA A 63 -11.49 -10.80 -12.68
CA ALA A 63 -11.71 -11.85 -13.67
C ALA A 63 -10.80 -11.63 -14.88
N LEU A 64 -9.97 -12.62 -15.21
CA LEU A 64 -8.99 -12.58 -16.30
C LEU A 64 -9.17 -13.75 -17.26
N GLY A 65 -9.04 -13.49 -18.57
CA GLY A 65 -8.91 -14.52 -19.58
C GLY A 65 -7.48 -15.01 -19.74
N ILE A 66 -7.29 -16.13 -20.43
CA ILE A 66 -5.96 -16.71 -20.68
C ILE A 66 -5.00 -15.73 -21.38
N ALA A 67 -5.51 -14.95 -22.35
CA ALA A 67 -4.68 -13.97 -23.05
C ALA A 67 -4.20 -12.86 -22.11
N GLU A 68 -5.09 -12.34 -21.28
CA GLU A 68 -4.79 -11.29 -20.31
C GLU A 68 -3.76 -11.75 -19.27
N MET A 69 -3.93 -12.97 -18.74
CA MET A 69 -2.95 -13.56 -17.81
C MET A 69 -1.60 -13.80 -18.47
N ALA A 70 -1.59 -14.31 -19.71
CA ALA A 70 -0.37 -14.56 -20.48
C ALA A 70 0.44 -13.28 -20.70
N ASP A 71 -0.25 -12.19 -21.06
CA ASP A 71 0.36 -10.87 -21.29
C ASP A 71 0.92 -10.26 -19.99
N ILE A 72 0.22 -10.44 -18.86
CA ILE A 72 0.66 -9.95 -17.55
C ILE A 72 1.90 -10.69 -17.07
N VAL A 73 1.88 -12.03 -17.15
CA VAL A 73 2.96 -12.90 -16.63
C VAL A 73 4.14 -13.00 -17.61
N GLY A 74 3.91 -12.73 -18.89
CA GLY A 74 4.95 -12.78 -19.93
C GLY A 74 5.28 -14.19 -20.39
N ILE A 75 4.29 -15.11 -20.43
CA ILE A 75 4.43 -16.49 -20.89
C ILE A 75 3.43 -16.82 -22.02
N SER A 76 3.64 -17.94 -22.71
CA SER A 76 2.74 -18.33 -23.81
C SER A 76 1.32 -18.63 -23.31
N ARG A 77 0.31 -18.38 -24.15
CA ARG A 77 -1.10 -18.70 -23.84
C ARG A 77 -1.32 -20.19 -23.54
N SER A 78 -0.63 -21.08 -24.24
CA SER A 78 -0.70 -22.53 -24.00
C SER A 78 -0.14 -22.91 -22.62
N THR A 79 0.97 -22.30 -22.23
CA THR A 79 1.58 -22.48 -20.90
C THR A 79 0.65 -21.91 -19.82
N THR A 80 0.13 -20.71 -20.00
CA THR A 80 -0.83 -20.07 -19.08
C THR A 80 -2.07 -20.94 -18.89
N HIS A 81 -2.63 -21.46 -19.98
CA HIS A 81 -3.80 -22.33 -19.92
C HIS A 81 -3.54 -23.60 -19.09
N ARG A 82 -2.38 -24.25 -19.28
CA ARG A 82 -2.01 -25.44 -18.50
C ARG A 82 -1.90 -25.14 -17.00
N TYR A 83 -1.30 -24.01 -16.64
CA TYR A 83 -1.22 -23.60 -15.23
C TYR A 83 -2.58 -23.20 -14.68
N ALA A 84 -3.41 -22.48 -15.44
CA ALA A 84 -4.75 -22.11 -15.01
C ALA A 84 -5.62 -23.35 -14.71
N ILE A 85 -5.61 -24.37 -15.57
CA ILE A 85 -6.30 -25.65 -15.32
C ILE A 85 -5.77 -26.33 -14.05
N THR A 86 -4.46 -26.36 -13.87
CA THR A 86 -3.86 -26.93 -12.65
C THR A 86 -4.31 -26.16 -11.41
N LEU A 87 -4.34 -24.83 -11.45
CA LEU A 87 -4.80 -24.00 -10.34
C LEU A 87 -6.30 -24.16 -10.07
N VAL A 88 -7.11 -24.42 -11.10
CA VAL A 88 -8.54 -24.80 -10.93
C VAL A 88 -8.64 -26.16 -10.25
N ALA A 89 -7.89 -27.16 -10.70
CA ALA A 89 -7.88 -28.50 -10.10
C ALA A 89 -7.40 -28.49 -8.64
N LEU A 90 -6.50 -27.57 -8.28
CA LEU A 90 -6.03 -27.34 -6.91
C LEU A 90 -6.98 -26.47 -6.08
N GLY A 91 -8.08 -25.97 -6.65
CA GLY A 91 -9.05 -25.12 -5.96
C GLY A 91 -8.63 -23.67 -5.77
N HIS A 92 -7.55 -23.21 -6.43
CA HIS A 92 -7.08 -21.82 -6.34
C HIS A 92 -7.76 -20.87 -7.33
N LEU A 93 -8.23 -21.38 -8.47
CA LEU A 93 -8.99 -20.61 -9.44
C LEU A 93 -10.36 -21.27 -9.70
N GLU A 94 -11.31 -20.46 -10.11
CA GLU A 94 -12.60 -20.87 -10.66
C GLU A 94 -12.73 -20.31 -12.06
N GLN A 95 -13.35 -21.06 -12.98
CA GLN A 95 -13.65 -20.60 -14.32
C GLN A 95 -15.16 -20.31 -14.42
N ASP A 96 -15.51 -19.12 -14.89
CA ASP A 96 -16.91 -18.74 -15.13
C ASP A 96 -17.42 -19.20 -16.51
N ASP A 97 -18.72 -19.07 -16.75
CA ASP A 97 -19.38 -19.44 -18.01
C ASP A 97 -18.85 -18.71 -19.24
N LYS A 98 -18.20 -17.56 -19.03
CA LYS A 98 -17.56 -16.74 -20.09
C LYS A 98 -16.09 -17.12 -20.32
N ARG A 99 -15.64 -18.25 -19.76
CA ARG A 99 -14.25 -18.75 -19.81
C ARG A 99 -13.23 -17.76 -19.21
N LYS A 100 -13.66 -16.87 -18.30
CA LYS A 100 -12.76 -16.09 -17.48
C LYS A 100 -12.47 -16.81 -16.18
N TYR A 101 -11.27 -16.60 -15.66
CA TYR A 101 -10.81 -17.18 -14.42
C TYR A 101 -10.92 -16.12 -13.30
N ARG A 102 -11.21 -16.58 -12.10
CA ARG A 102 -11.26 -15.78 -10.86
C ARG A 102 -10.54 -16.53 -9.77
N LEU A 103 -10.02 -15.79 -8.78
CA LEU A 103 -9.58 -16.44 -7.54
C LEU A 103 -10.78 -17.11 -6.89
N SER A 104 -10.65 -18.39 -6.53
CA SER A 104 -11.71 -19.08 -5.79
C SER A 104 -11.79 -18.57 -4.35
N ALA A 105 -12.93 -18.71 -3.70
CA ALA A 105 -13.08 -18.38 -2.28
C ALA A 105 -12.20 -19.26 -1.37
N GLN A 106 -11.78 -20.44 -1.85
CA GLN A 106 -10.82 -21.35 -1.18
C GLN A 106 -9.37 -21.03 -1.51
N ALA A 107 -9.14 -20.30 -2.61
CA ALA A 107 -7.82 -19.78 -2.97
C ALA A 107 -7.40 -18.68 -2.00
N GLY A 108 -7.71 -18.80 -0.72
CA GLY A 108 -7.20 -17.81 0.21
C GLY A 108 -5.81 -17.37 -0.28
N ASP A 109 -5.71 -16.11 -0.71
CA ASP A 109 -4.46 -15.46 -1.07
C ASP A 109 -3.36 -16.02 -0.15
N PRO A 110 -2.23 -16.56 -0.64
CA PRO A 110 -1.14 -17.00 0.23
C PRO A 110 -0.79 -15.92 1.25
N GLY A 111 -0.93 -14.62 0.88
CA GLY A 111 -0.94 -13.50 1.81
C GLY A 111 -2.10 -13.55 2.80
N SER A 112 -3.30 -14.00 2.44
CA SER A 112 -4.44 -14.09 3.37
C SER A 112 -4.26 -15.15 4.42
N ALA A 113 -3.54 -16.24 4.14
CA ALA A 113 -3.21 -17.26 5.13
C ALA A 113 -2.25 -16.69 6.19
N VAL A 114 -1.23 -15.92 5.77
CA VAL A 114 -0.31 -15.22 6.68
C VAL A 114 -1.07 -14.14 7.46
N ILE A 115 -1.85 -13.31 6.78
CA ILE A 115 -2.71 -12.31 7.42
C ILE A 115 -3.69 -12.96 8.40
N GLY A 116 -4.32 -14.07 8.01
CA GLY A 116 -5.22 -14.84 8.84
C GLY A 116 -4.55 -15.42 10.08
N ALA A 117 -3.32 -15.94 9.94
CA ALA A 117 -2.51 -16.44 11.05
C ALA A 117 -2.14 -15.31 12.02
N ILE A 118 -1.69 -14.16 11.50
CA ILE A 118 -1.36 -12.98 12.32
C ILE A 118 -2.62 -12.48 13.05
N ARG A 119 -3.77 -12.38 12.37
CA ARG A 119 -5.02 -11.94 12.98
C ARG A 119 -5.55 -12.87 14.06
N LYS A 120 -5.30 -14.18 13.95
CA LYS A 120 -5.63 -15.15 14.98
C LYS A 120 -4.65 -15.08 16.17
N ALA A 121 -3.36 -14.92 15.88
CA ALA A 121 -2.32 -14.82 16.90
C ALA A 121 -2.40 -13.50 17.69
N VAL A 122 -3.00 -12.45 17.10
CA VAL A 122 -3.12 -11.12 17.72
C VAL A 122 -4.58 -10.68 17.69
N PRO A 123 -5.38 -11.00 18.72
CA PRO A 123 -6.79 -10.64 18.80
C PRO A 123 -6.96 -9.13 19.09
N ALA A 124 -6.58 -8.31 18.12
CA ALA A 124 -6.51 -6.85 18.26
C ALA A 124 -7.81 -6.13 17.92
N ARG A 125 -8.81 -6.82 17.36
CA ARG A 125 -9.97 -6.16 16.74
C ARG A 125 -10.70 -5.20 17.67
N THR A 126 -11.05 -5.65 18.88
CA THR A 126 -11.76 -4.82 19.85
C THR A 126 -10.96 -3.58 20.24
N ALA A 127 -9.66 -3.76 20.56
CA ALA A 127 -8.78 -2.63 20.90
C ALA A 127 -8.61 -1.62 19.75
N LEU A 128 -8.64 -2.11 18.50
CA LEU A 128 -8.59 -1.25 17.32
C LEU A 128 -9.92 -0.49 17.10
N GLU A 129 -11.06 -1.13 17.36
CA GLU A 129 -12.39 -0.51 17.29
C GLU A 129 -12.53 0.59 18.36
N GLU A 130 -12.13 0.30 19.59
CA GLU A 130 -12.10 1.29 20.67
C GLU A 130 -11.20 2.49 20.34
N LEU A 131 -10.00 2.24 19.84
CA LEU A 131 -9.09 3.31 19.43
C LEU A 131 -9.69 4.16 18.30
N ARG A 132 -10.27 3.51 17.25
CA ARG A 132 -10.92 4.22 16.14
C ARG A 132 -12.04 5.14 16.66
N ASP A 133 -12.86 4.64 17.56
CA ASP A 133 -14.01 5.38 18.10
C ASP A 133 -13.56 6.52 19.01
N GLU A 134 -12.49 6.31 19.79
CA GLU A 134 -11.87 7.34 20.63
C GLU A 134 -11.25 8.48 19.80
N VAL A 135 -10.51 8.14 18.72
CA VAL A 135 -9.82 9.16 17.92
C VAL A 135 -10.67 9.70 16.78
N GLY A 136 -11.69 8.94 16.33
CA GLY A 136 -12.59 9.27 15.23
C GLY A 136 -11.92 9.24 13.85
N HIS A 137 -10.81 8.52 13.70
CA HIS A 137 -10.01 8.44 12.48
C HIS A 137 -9.71 6.99 12.09
N THR A 138 -9.24 6.81 10.84
CA THR A 138 -8.85 5.48 10.35
C THR A 138 -7.69 4.91 11.16
N VAL A 139 -7.87 3.69 11.66
CA VAL A 139 -6.88 2.92 12.40
C VAL A 139 -6.45 1.73 11.56
N SER A 140 -5.17 1.50 11.46
CA SER A 140 -4.59 0.39 10.68
C SER A 140 -3.52 -0.33 11.49
N MET A 141 -3.39 -1.64 11.28
CA MET A 141 -2.28 -2.44 11.77
C MET A 141 -1.63 -3.16 10.60
N GLY A 142 -0.31 -3.24 10.59
CA GLY A 142 0.42 -3.82 9.47
C GLY A 142 1.72 -4.48 9.87
N VAL A 143 2.24 -5.29 8.95
CA VAL A 143 3.51 -6.02 9.04
C VAL A 143 4.46 -5.57 7.95
N LEU A 144 5.75 -5.76 8.19
CA LEU A 144 6.80 -5.58 7.18
C LEU A 144 6.83 -6.79 6.24
N ASP A 145 6.78 -6.53 4.94
CA ASP A 145 6.98 -7.51 3.87
C ASP A 145 7.97 -6.95 2.83
N GLY A 146 9.23 -7.29 2.99
CA GLY A 146 10.31 -6.72 2.17
C GLY A 146 10.30 -5.19 2.19
N ALA A 147 10.14 -4.59 1.01
CA ALA A 147 10.10 -3.13 0.81
C ALA A 147 8.71 -2.50 1.00
N ARG A 148 7.74 -3.25 1.54
CA ARG A 148 6.34 -2.85 1.68
C ARG A 148 5.82 -3.13 3.08
N VAL A 149 4.72 -2.49 3.42
CA VAL A 149 3.89 -2.82 4.58
C VAL A 149 2.60 -3.44 4.05
N ILE A 150 2.20 -4.57 4.62
CA ILE A 150 0.89 -5.19 4.37
C ILE A 150 -0.05 -4.81 5.51
N TYR A 151 -1.22 -4.27 5.18
CA TYR A 151 -2.27 -4.06 6.16
C TYR A 151 -2.90 -5.39 6.59
N VAL A 152 -2.79 -5.73 7.87
CA VAL A 152 -3.44 -6.92 8.47
C VAL A 152 -4.78 -6.58 9.12
N HIS A 153 -4.95 -5.34 9.62
CA HIS A 153 -6.22 -4.76 10.02
C HIS A 153 -6.34 -3.34 9.49
N ARG A 154 -7.55 -2.95 9.10
CA ARG A 154 -7.87 -1.56 8.74
C ARG A 154 -9.32 -1.27 9.08
N LEU A 155 -9.52 -0.32 9.95
CA LEU A 155 -10.83 0.16 10.40
C LEU A 155 -10.97 1.61 9.95
N LEU A 156 -11.87 1.84 9.01
CA LEU A 156 -12.09 3.17 8.47
C LEU A 156 -12.77 4.08 9.51
N SER A 157 -12.47 5.37 9.43
CA SER A 157 -13.19 6.39 10.18
C SER A 157 -14.68 6.31 9.87
N HIS A 158 -15.53 6.54 10.87
CA HIS A 158 -16.97 6.72 10.68
C HIS A 158 -17.33 8.13 10.21
N ARG A 159 -16.36 9.05 10.18
CA ARG A 159 -16.56 10.41 9.70
C ARG A 159 -16.57 10.41 8.18
N SER A 160 -17.73 10.69 7.60
CA SER A 160 -17.90 10.91 6.15
C SER A 160 -17.64 12.38 5.80
N GLY A 161 -17.28 12.65 4.54
CA GLY A 161 -17.15 13.99 3.99
C GLY A 161 -15.72 14.53 4.00
N GLN A 162 -15.57 15.84 4.16
CA GLN A 162 -14.34 16.62 3.99
C GLN A 162 -13.11 16.15 4.81
N TYR A 163 -13.31 15.27 5.79
CA TYR A 163 -12.25 14.72 6.65
C TYR A 163 -11.96 13.23 6.39
N ALA A 164 -12.59 12.61 5.39
CA ALA A 164 -12.28 11.26 4.98
C ALA A 164 -11.06 11.27 4.05
N ILE A 165 -9.95 10.69 4.51
CA ILE A 165 -8.84 10.36 3.62
C ILE A 165 -9.21 9.03 2.99
N ASP A 166 -9.83 9.12 1.82
CA ASP A 166 -10.20 7.95 1.01
C ASP A 166 -8.97 7.51 0.22
N MET A 167 -8.19 6.64 0.83
CA MET A 167 -7.29 5.77 0.09
C MET A 167 -8.03 4.45 -0.04
N ASP A 168 -8.35 4.05 -1.27
CA ASP A 168 -8.96 2.74 -1.56
C ASP A 168 -8.01 1.58 -1.23
N LEU A 169 -7.62 1.53 0.03
CA LEU A 169 -6.72 0.55 0.62
C LEU A 169 -7.50 -0.29 1.62
N GLY A 170 -7.44 -1.59 1.50
CA GLY A 170 -8.06 -2.53 2.44
C GLY A 170 -7.03 -3.42 3.13
N VAL A 171 -7.52 -4.37 3.90
CA VAL A 171 -6.69 -5.48 4.41
C VAL A 171 -6.07 -6.21 3.23
N GLY A 172 -4.79 -6.56 3.32
CA GLY A 172 -3.99 -7.12 2.23
C GLY A 172 -3.38 -6.09 1.28
N ALA A 173 -3.74 -4.80 1.37
CA ALA A 173 -3.10 -3.78 0.56
C ALA A 173 -1.65 -3.55 0.98
N HIS A 174 -0.80 -3.32 -0.02
CA HIS A 174 0.63 -3.06 0.13
C HIS A 174 0.91 -1.58 -0.02
N ILE A 175 1.63 -0.99 0.92
CA ILE A 175 2.09 0.40 0.88
C ILE A 175 3.62 0.47 1.00
N PRO A 176 4.28 1.46 0.39
CA PRO A 176 5.74 1.58 0.50
C PRO A 176 6.19 1.89 1.93
N VAL A 177 7.31 1.28 2.35
CA VAL A 177 7.86 1.48 3.71
C VAL A 177 8.43 2.87 3.93
N TYR A 178 9.01 3.51 2.90
CA TYR A 178 9.81 4.72 3.05
C TYR A 178 9.00 6.01 3.26
N CYS A 179 7.73 6.02 2.85
CA CYS A 179 6.87 7.21 2.87
C CYS A 179 5.68 7.11 3.83
N THR A 180 5.68 6.12 4.73
CA THR A 180 4.61 5.89 5.71
C THR A 180 5.16 5.87 7.13
N ALA A 181 4.38 6.32 8.10
CA ALA A 181 4.76 6.27 9.50
C ALA A 181 4.96 4.83 9.98
N MET A 182 4.04 3.94 9.59
CA MET A 182 4.10 2.51 9.88
C MET A 182 5.34 1.87 9.28
N GLY A 183 5.65 2.15 8.00
CA GLY A 183 6.84 1.61 7.35
C GLY A 183 8.13 2.06 8.02
N LYS A 184 8.22 3.32 8.42
CA LYS A 184 9.42 3.85 9.10
C LYS A 184 9.65 3.23 10.46
N VAL A 185 8.61 3.04 11.28
CA VAL A 185 8.78 2.41 12.60
C VAL A 185 9.12 0.92 12.46
N LEU A 186 8.57 0.23 11.47
CA LEU A 186 8.90 -1.16 11.17
C LEU A 186 10.35 -1.29 10.65
N LEU A 187 10.80 -0.41 9.75
CA LEU A 187 12.21 -0.38 9.31
C LEU A 187 13.18 -0.08 10.46
N ALA A 188 12.77 0.74 11.42
CA ALA A 188 13.60 1.02 12.59
C ALA A 188 13.65 -0.17 13.58
N SER A 189 12.72 -1.12 13.49
CA SER A 189 12.63 -2.27 14.39
C SER A 189 13.43 -3.50 13.96
N ILE A 190 13.85 -3.56 12.70
CA ILE A 190 14.69 -4.65 12.18
C ILE A 190 16.17 -4.35 12.36
N SER A 191 17.04 -5.37 12.20
CA SER A 191 18.47 -5.21 12.33
C SER A 191 19.05 -4.20 11.32
N ASP A 192 20.15 -3.55 11.69
CA ASP A 192 20.83 -2.58 10.80
C ASP A 192 21.27 -3.21 9.48
N ALA A 193 21.64 -4.49 9.48
CA ALA A 193 22.05 -5.21 8.27
C ALA A 193 20.87 -5.41 7.32
N GLU A 194 19.73 -5.89 7.84
CA GLU A 194 18.49 -6.06 7.07
C GLU A 194 17.97 -4.72 6.55
N ARG A 195 17.96 -3.70 7.41
CA ARG A 195 17.53 -2.34 7.03
C ARG A 195 18.38 -1.78 5.89
N ARG A 196 19.71 -1.94 5.95
CA ARG A 196 20.61 -1.49 4.87
C ARG A 196 20.31 -2.22 3.57
N ALA A 197 20.22 -3.55 3.61
CA ALA A 197 19.92 -4.36 2.43
C ALA A 197 18.60 -3.96 1.76
N LEU A 198 17.55 -3.72 2.56
CA LEU A 198 16.26 -3.23 2.06
C LEU A 198 16.38 -1.84 1.43
N LEU A 199 17.04 -0.90 2.11
CA LEU A 199 17.20 0.48 1.62
C LEU A 199 18.02 0.56 0.32
N ASP A 200 19.02 -0.29 0.16
CA ASP A 200 19.84 -0.33 -1.05
C ASP A 200 19.04 -0.80 -2.27
N GLY A 201 18.10 -1.73 -2.07
CA GLY A 201 17.18 -2.22 -3.10
C GLY A 201 15.95 -1.34 -3.38
N LEU A 202 15.70 -0.30 -2.53
CA LEU A 202 14.51 0.55 -2.71
C LEU A 202 14.64 1.51 -3.89
N ASP A 203 13.55 1.60 -4.65
CA ASP A 203 13.31 2.72 -5.56
C ASP A 203 12.42 3.75 -4.85
N LEU A 204 12.96 4.95 -4.61
CA LEU A 204 12.28 6.03 -3.90
C LEU A 204 11.49 6.90 -4.87
N THR A 205 10.36 6.39 -5.34
CA THR A 205 9.44 7.12 -6.22
C THR A 205 8.81 8.31 -5.48
N PRO A 206 8.71 9.50 -6.08
CA PRO A 206 7.95 10.61 -5.51
C PRO A 206 6.47 10.24 -5.33
N MET A 207 5.99 10.18 -4.09
CA MET A 207 4.60 9.89 -3.75
C MET A 207 3.85 11.16 -3.34
N GLY A 208 3.98 11.57 -2.10
CA GLY A 208 3.43 12.83 -1.60
C GLY A 208 4.41 14.00 -1.69
N PRO A 209 3.94 15.23 -1.42
CA PRO A 209 4.73 16.45 -1.60
C PRO A 209 5.94 16.56 -0.67
N LYS A 210 5.95 15.86 0.45
CA LYS A 210 7.03 15.93 1.45
C LYS A 210 7.85 14.63 1.54
N VAL A 211 7.69 13.73 0.59
CA VAL A 211 8.40 12.45 0.59
C VAL A 211 9.91 12.63 0.46
N ILE A 212 10.66 11.82 1.20
CA ILE A 212 12.12 11.75 1.07
C ILE A 212 12.48 10.80 -0.07
N THR A 213 13.08 11.34 -1.13
CA THR A 213 13.51 10.58 -2.32
C THR A 213 15.03 10.33 -2.36
N VAL A 214 15.77 10.74 -1.33
CA VAL A 214 17.22 10.57 -1.23
C VAL A 214 17.54 9.54 -0.14
N LYS A 215 18.15 8.41 -0.52
CA LYS A 215 18.46 7.28 0.38
C LYS A 215 19.26 7.69 1.63
N THR A 216 20.24 8.55 1.49
CA THR A 216 21.07 9.02 2.61
C THR A 216 20.25 9.83 3.64
N LYS A 217 19.32 10.66 3.15
CA LYS A 217 18.39 11.41 4.03
C LYS A 217 17.40 10.49 4.73
N LEU A 218 16.87 9.51 4.01
CA LEU A 218 15.96 8.51 4.59
C LEU A 218 16.68 7.69 5.68
N ARG A 219 17.90 7.23 5.41
CA ARG A 219 18.73 6.51 6.39
C ARG A 219 18.96 7.36 7.63
N ALA A 220 19.39 8.61 7.48
CA ALA A 220 19.61 9.51 8.60
C ALA A 220 18.32 9.81 9.40
N GLN A 221 17.15 9.78 8.76
CA GLN A 221 15.86 9.89 9.46
C GLN A 221 15.59 8.61 10.27
N LEU A 222 15.76 7.43 9.68
CA LEU A 222 15.51 6.14 10.33
C LEU A 222 16.44 5.92 11.53
N ASP A 223 17.71 6.32 11.44
CA ASP A 223 18.67 6.20 12.52
C ASP A 223 18.32 7.03 13.76
N ARG A 224 17.44 8.03 13.62
CA ARG A 224 16.93 8.86 14.72
C ARG A 224 15.63 8.33 15.32
N ILE A 225 15.01 7.33 14.70
CA ILE A 225 13.74 6.78 15.19
C ILE A 225 13.99 5.86 16.37
N SER A 226 13.39 6.21 17.50
CA SER A 226 13.25 5.31 18.63
C SER A 226 12.01 4.43 18.46
N THR A 227 12.16 3.11 18.51
CA THR A 227 11.03 2.17 18.43
C THR A 227 10.07 2.27 19.62
N ARG A 228 10.47 2.99 20.69
CA ARG A 228 9.63 3.29 21.86
C ARG A 228 8.77 4.53 21.68
N GLU A 229 8.98 5.28 20.60
CA GLU A 229 8.29 6.54 20.34
C GLU A 229 7.36 6.43 19.14
N ALA A 230 6.43 7.39 19.07
CA ALA A 230 5.55 7.49 17.91
C ALA A 230 6.26 8.20 16.76
N VAL A 231 6.12 7.67 15.57
CA VAL A 231 6.69 8.18 14.32
C VAL A 231 5.59 8.84 13.49
N VAL A 232 5.86 10.00 12.91
CA VAL A 232 4.91 10.72 12.05
C VAL A 232 5.40 10.71 10.61
N SER A 233 4.48 10.48 9.67
CA SER A 233 4.61 10.78 8.25
C SER A 233 3.71 11.95 7.92
N ASP A 234 4.30 13.03 7.38
CA ASP A 234 3.61 14.28 7.07
C ASP A 234 3.52 14.47 5.56
N GLU A 235 2.39 14.12 4.98
CA GLU A 235 2.11 14.25 3.54
C GLU A 235 3.18 13.57 2.63
N GLU A 236 3.80 12.51 3.12
CA GLU A 236 4.83 11.79 2.36
C GLU A 236 4.24 10.75 1.42
N LEU A 237 3.13 10.09 1.79
CA LEU A 237 2.44 9.14 0.93
C LEU A 237 1.43 9.84 0.02
N LEU A 238 0.66 10.77 0.56
CA LEU A 238 -0.43 11.47 -0.12
C LEU A 238 -0.55 12.90 0.41
N ALA A 239 -0.76 13.86 -0.49
CA ALA A 239 -1.08 15.24 -0.12
C ALA A 239 -2.35 15.30 0.74
N GLY A 240 -2.34 16.11 1.79
CA GLY A 240 -3.47 16.26 2.72
C GLY A 240 -3.59 15.13 3.76
N ALA A 241 -2.77 14.06 3.68
CA ALA A 241 -2.77 12.97 4.63
C ALA A 241 -1.56 13.05 5.57
N ARG A 242 -1.82 12.86 6.86
CA ARG A 242 -0.79 12.72 7.89
C ARG A 242 -1.05 11.47 8.70
N SER A 243 -0.02 10.70 9.01
CA SER A 243 -0.17 9.52 9.84
C SER A 243 0.82 9.49 11.00
N ILE A 244 0.44 8.79 12.06
CA ILE A 244 1.26 8.54 13.24
C ILE A 244 1.22 7.05 13.55
N ALA A 245 2.38 6.45 13.77
CA ALA A 245 2.50 5.02 14.05
C ALA A 245 3.39 4.74 15.25
N VAL A 246 3.14 3.59 15.87
CA VAL A 246 3.96 3.00 16.94
C VAL A 246 4.22 1.54 16.64
N LEU A 247 5.34 1.01 17.11
CA LEU A 247 5.59 -0.42 17.13
C LEU A 247 4.73 -1.08 18.21
N ILE A 248 4.16 -2.24 17.90
CA ILE A 248 3.50 -3.10 18.90
C ILE A 248 4.59 -3.96 19.52
N PRO A 249 4.81 -3.92 20.86
CA PRO A 249 5.78 -4.75 21.53
C PRO A 249 5.51 -6.24 21.26
N ARG A 250 6.56 -6.98 20.87
CA ARG A 250 6.47 -8.42 20.59
C ARG A 250 7.84 -9.10 20.81
N PRO A 251 7.88 -10.39 21.11
CA PRO A 251 9.12 -11.15 21.13
C PRO A 251 9.90 -11.02 19.82
N ALA A 252 11.22 -10.94 19.88
CA ALA A 252 12.08 -10.79 18.70
C ALA A 252 11.97 -11.97 17.70
N SER A 253 11.45 -13.11 18.13
CA SER A 253 11.17 -14.27 17.28
C SER A 253 9.92 -14.13 16.42
N GLU A 254 9.13 -13.08 16.64
CA GLU A 254 7.88 -12.83 15.92
C GLU A 254 8.03 -11.67 14.94
N HIS A 255 7.19 -11.69 13.90
CA HIS A 255 7.17 -10.59 12.91
C HIS A 255 6.78 -9.27 13.59
N PRO A 256 7.55 -8.19 13.39
CA PRO A 256 7.22 -6.89 13.94
C PRO A 256 5.88 -6.38 13.38
N LEU A 257 5.04 -5.88 14.29
CA LEU A 257 3.76 -5.26 13.99
C LEU A 257 3.81 -3.77 14.32
N ALA A 258 3.12 -2.98 13.54
CA ALA A 258 2.91 -1.57 13.84
C ALA A 258 1.44 -1.17 13.79
N LEU A 259 1.07 -0.21 14.61
CA LEU A 259 -0.24 0.39 14.73
C LEU A 259 -0.17 1.83 14.24
N GLU A 260 -1.13 2.26 13.40
CA GLU A 260 -1.16 3.58 12.77
C GLU A 260 -2.54 4.22 12.85
N VAL A 261 -2.57 5.52 13.06
CA VAL A 261 -3.75 6.38 12.85
C VAL A 261 -3.45 7.35 11.72
N THR A 262 -4.37 7.44 10.76
CA THR A 262 -4.29 8.38 9.63
C THR A 262 -5.32 9.48 9.79
N VAL A 263 -4.89 10.73 9.66
CA VAL A 263 -5.70 11.94 9.86
C VAL A 263 -5.51 12.92 8.69
N PRO A 264 -6.46 13.84 8.43
CA PRO A 264 -6.24 14.97 7.53
C PRO A 264 -5.14 15.89 8.07
N SER A 265 -4.21 16.30 7.22
CA SER A 265 -3.11 17.21 7.62
C SER A 265 -3.62 18.58 8.03
N SER A 266 -4.80 18.99 7.53
CA SER A 266 -5.49 20.22 7.91
C SER A 266 -6.07 20.19 9.32
N ALA A 267 -6.40 19.00 9.86
CA ALA A 267 -7.03 18.85 11.17
C ALA A 267 -6.03 18.79 12.33
N TYR A 268 -4.81 18.29 12.07
CA TYR A 268 -3.81 18.08 13.11
C TYR A 268 -2.43 18.60 12.67
N SER A 269 -1.82 19.48 13.45
CA SER A 269 -0.37 19.74 13.33
C SER A 269 0.41 18.50 13.82
N VAL A 270 1.68 18.35 13.38
CA VAL A 270 2.56 17.25 13.85
C VAL A 270 2.66 17.25 15.38
N LYS A 271 2.84 18.42 16.00
CA LYS A 271 2.93 18.57 17.46
C LYS A 271 1.66 18.09 18.16
N ARG A 272 0.50 18.49 17.64
CA ARG A 272 -0.80 18.09 18.18
C ARG A 272 -1.05 16.59 18.02
N LEU A 273 -0.69 16.03 16.88
CA LEU A 273 -0.83 14.59 16.59
C LEU A 273 0.00 13.75 17.57
N LEU A 274 1.24 14.15 17.82
CA LEU A 274 2.11 13.49 18.81
C LEU A 274 1.56 13.61 20.25
N ALA A 275 1.01 14.76 20.62
CA ALA A 275 0.52 15.00 21.97
C ALA A 275 -0.83 14.31 22.27
N GLU A 276 -1.75 14.29 21.30
CA GLU A 276 -3.12 13.81 21.51
C GLU A 276 -3.30 12.33 21.09
N ILE A 277 -2.76 11.93 19.94
CA ILE A 277 -2.95 10.59 19.39
C ILE A 277 -1.83 9.64 19.85
N GLY A 278 -0.59 10.12 19.93
CA GLY A 278 0.56 9.30 20.32
C GLY A 278 0.37 8.50 21.60
N PRO A 279 -0.07 9.08 22.73
CA PRO A 279 -0.32 8.36 23.98
C PRO A 279 -1.39 7.28 23.86
N ARG A 280 -2.46 7.54 23.08
CA ARG A 280 -3.55 6.57 22.82
C ARG A 280 -3.05 5.38 22.03
N LEU A 281 -2.30 5.64 20.94
CA LEU A 281 -1.65 4.58 20.17
C LEU A 281 -0.74 3.69 21.02
N LYS A 282 0.11 4.29 21.86
CA LYS A 282 1.02 3.55 22.74
C LYS A 282 0.25 2.68 23.75
N ARG A 283 -0.82 3.21 24.34
CA ARG A 283 -1.70 2.46 25.25
C ARG A 283 -2.33 1.25 24.53
N THR A 284 -2.90 1.48 23.36
CA THR A 284 -3.54 0.41 22.57
C THR A 284 -2.51 -0.62 22.11
N ALA A 285 -1.31 -0.22 21.69
CA ALA A 285 -0.24 -1.14 21.33
C ALA A 285 0.16 -2.07 22.48
N LYS A 286 0.24 -1.55 23.71
CA LYS A 286 0.49 -2.36 24.94
C LYS A 286 -0.66 -3.32 25.23
N LEU A 287 -1.92 -2.86 25.13
CA LEU A 287 -3.08 -3.75 25.30
C LEU A 287 -3.06 -4.92 24.30
N ILE A 288 -2.68 -4.64 23.06
CA ILE A 288 -2.57 -5.67 22.01
C ILE A 288 -1.41 -6.64 22.29
N SER A 289 -0.30 -6.16 22.85
CA SER A 289 0.85 -7.03 23.21
C SER A 289 0.64 -7.83 24.48
N GLY A 290 -0.35 -7.48 25.29
CA GLY A 290 -0.59 -8.10 26.60
C GLY A 290 0.31 -7.56 27.72
N GLU A 291 0.92 -6.34 27.52
CA GLU A 291 1.73 -5.63 28.50
C GLU A 291 0.93 -4.65 29.36
#